data_1811a370b892a1b93678837fbc1639c7
#
_entry.id   1811a370b892a1b93678837fbc1639c7
#
_cell.length_a   1.000
_cell.length_b   1.000
_cell.length_c   1.000
_cell.angle_alpha   90.00
_cell.angle_beta   90.00
_cell.angle_gamma   90.00
#
_symmetry.space_group_name_H-M   'P 1'
#
loop_
_entity.id
_entity.type
_entity.pdbx_description
1 polymer ?
#
loop_
_entity_poly.entity_id
_entity_poly.type
_entity_poly.pdbx_seq_one_letter_code
_entity_poly.pdbx_strand_id
1 'polypeptide(L)'
;MPYPVYETFHSWQGEGAHLGKSAFFIRLFGCPVHCPWCDSAGTWHPDYVPARIDKLEARELAQLALKAEPEIVVVTGGEPVVHNLESLTIELGRAGLPRHLETSGCRELSGEWDWVTLSPKRESLPVPSVLERANEFKVIVDNGGALDEWVAFLSGYTDERPIWLNPEWSQHSKADVLNQITEFVKRRGSPFRAGIQAHKFYQADILDTGSAAPKPLGGNPKLGF
;
A
#
# COMPACT_ATOMS: atom_id res chain seq x y z
N MET A 1 21.32 9.54 -3.31
CA MET A 1 20.48 10.70 -2.91
C MET A 1 19.55 10.25 -1.80
N PRO A 2 19.41 11.02 -0.72
CA PRO A 2 18.53 10.65 0.39
C PRO A 2 17.07 10.66 -0.03
N TYR A 3 16.28 9.76 0.56
CA TYR A 3 14.84 9.63 0.36
C TYR A 3 14.09 10.55 1.32
N PRO A 4 13.04 11.24 0.88
CA PRO A 4 12.14 11.93 1.78
C PRO A 4 11.26 10.89 2.50
N VAL A 5 11.44 10.73 3.79
CA VAL A 5 10.76 9.71 4.60
C VAL A 5 9.69 10.38 5.45
N TYR A 6 8.45 9.92 5.31
CA TYR A 6 7.35 10.36 6.15
C TYR A 6 7.43 9.69 7.51
N GLU A 7 7.63 8.36 7.52
CA GLU A 7 7.78 7.55 8.73
C GLU A 7 8.49 6.23 8.44
N THR A 8 9.05 5.61 9.49
CA THR A 8 9.45 4.20 9.49
C THR A 8 8.95 3.56 10.78
N PHE A 9 8.39 2.37 10.71
CA PHE A 9 7.87 1.67 11.88
C PHE A 9 7.91 0.16 11.69
N HIS A 10 7.95 -0.57 12.80
CA HIS A 10 7.88 -2.03 12.82
C HIS A 10 6.49 -2.47 13.27
N SER A 11 5.84 -3.27 12.46
CA SER A 11 4.51 -3.81 12.71
C SER A 11 4.37 -5.16 12.00
N TRP A 12 3.22 -5.45 11.44
CA TRP A 12 2.96 -6.60 10.59
C TRP A 12 2.15 -6.21 9.37
N GLN A 13 2.32 -6.94 8.25
CA GLN A 13 1.55 -6.69 7.04
C GLN A 13 0.06 -6.96 7.28
N GLY A 14 -0.76 -5.95 7.13
CA GLY A 14 -2.19 -5.99 7.45
C GLY A 14 -3.10 -6.38 6.28
N GLU A 15 -2.55 -6.65 5.08
CA GLU A 15 -3.30 -6.83 3.85
C GLU A 15 -2.65 -7.86 2.91
N GLY A 16 -3.44 -8.36 1.95
CA GLY A 16 -2.92 -9.15 0.85
C GLY A 16 -2.38 -10.54 1.22
N ALA A 17 -1.54 -11.08 0.35
CA ALA A 17 -1.01 -12.44 0.49
C ALA A 17 -0.04 -12.63 1.67
N HIS A 18 0.51 -11.55 2.18
CA HIS A 18 1.47 -11.57 3.30
C HIS A 18 0.85 -11.13 4.63
N LEU A 19 -0.46 -11.12 4.73
CA LEU A 19 -1.18 -10.80 5.97
C LEU A 19 -0.62 -11.55 7.18
N GLY A 20 -0.30 -10.80 8.24
CA GLY A 20 0.22 -11.31 9.51
C GLY A 20 1.73 -11.47 9.60
N LYS A 21 2.50 -11.29 8.52
CA LYS A 21 3.96 -11.34 8.57
C LYS A 21 4.54 -10.12 9.28
N SER A 22 5.54 -10.33 10.13
CA SER A 22 6.33 -9.24 10.72
C SER A 22 6.94 -8.37 9.63
N ALA A 23 6.69 -7.06 9.68
CA ALA A 23 7.03 -6.15 8.60
C ALA A 23 7.62 -4.83 9.12
N PHE A 24 8.73 -4.41 8.52
CA PHE A 24 9.24 -3.05 8.70
C PHE A 24 8.78 -2.17 7.55
N PHE A 25 8.05 -1.13 7.88
CA PHE A 25 7.50 -0.20 6.89
C PHE A 25 8.43 1.00 6.68
N ILE A 26 8.68 1.33 5.42
CA ILE A 26 9.35 2.55 4.98
C ILE A 26 8.32 3.33 4.16
N ARG A 27 7.71 4.36 4.77
CA ARG A 27 6.74 5.21 4.10
C ARG A 27 7.41 6.46 3.56
N LEU A 28 7.50 6.56 2.25
CA LEU A 28 8.09 7.71 1.56
C LEU A 28 7.07 8.84 1.40
N PHE A 29 7.58 10.06 1.43
CA PHE A 29 6.80 11.27 1.23
C PHE A 29 6.66 11.62 -0.25
N GLY A 30 5.49 12.13 -0.63
CA GLY A 30 5.15 12.58 -1.97
C GLY A 30 4.20 11.62 -2.69
N CYS A 31 3.11 12.15 -3.24
CA CYS A 31 2.14 11.40 -4.03
C CYS A 31 1.52 12.32 -5.08
N PRO A 32 1.55 11.97 -6.38
CA PRO A 32 0.88 12.73 -7.42
C PRO A 32 -0.55 12.26 -7.69
N VAL A 33 -1.00 11.17 -7.05
CA VAL A 33 -2.28 10.52 -7.36
C VAL A 33 -3.46 11.25 -6.70
N HIS A 34 -3.31 11.67 -5.43
CA HIS A 34 -4.28 12.49 -4.70
C HIS A 34 -5.68 11.87 -4.59
N CYS A 35 -5.76 10.60 -4.19
CA CYS A 35 -7.03 9.91 -4.00
C CYS A 35 -7.93 10.66 -3.00
N PRO A 36 -9.24 10.83 -3.28
CA PRO A 36 -10.15 11.59 -2.41
C PRO A 36 -10.43 10.89 -1.06
N TRP A 37 -10.16 9.61 -0.96
CA TRP A 37 -10.32 8.76 0.22
C TRP A 37 -8.98 8.27 0.81
N CYS A 38 -7.87 9.00 0.53
CA CYS A 38 -6.53 8.62 0.98
C CYS A 38 -6.44 8.53 2.50
N ASP A 39 -5.97 7.41 3.03
CA ASP A 39 -5.75 7.20 4.47
C ASP A 39 -4.36 7.63 4.95
N SER A 40 -3.48 7.99 4.03
CA SER A 40 -2.12 8.50 4.30
C SER A 40 -1.90 9.91 3.74
N ALA A 41 -2.92 10.78 3.85
CA ALA A 41 -2.91 12.13 3.32
C ALA A 41 -1.77 13.02 3.88
N GLY A 42 -1.21 12.69 5.05
CA GLY A 42 -0.02 13.34 5.59
C GLY A 42 1.21 13.25 4.70
N THR A 43 1.22 12.34 3.72
CA THR A 43 2.32 12.19 2.76
C THR A 43 2.26 13.19 1.60
N TRP A 44 1.17 13.94 1.42
CA TRP A 44 1.02 14.83 0.26
C TRP A 44 0.04 16.00 0.44
N HIS A 45 -0.99 15.87 1.30
CA HIS A 45 -2.05 16.89 1.38
C HIS A 45 -1.57 18.13 2.15
N PRO A 46 -1.72 19.36 1.60
CA PRO A 46 -1.15 20.57 2.20
C PRO A 46 -1.50 20.81 3.67
N ASP A 47 -2.75 20.47 4.06
CA ASP A 47 -3.22 20.69 5.45
C ASP A 47 -2.68 19.65 6.45
N TYR A 48 -2.08 18.54 5.97
CA TYR A 48 -1.66 17.41 6.81
C TYR A 48 -0.17 17.11 6.72
N VAL A 49 0.53 17.74 5.76
CA VAL A 49 1.99 17.57 5.60
C VAL A 49 2.71 18.07 6.86
N PRO A 50 3.61 17.28 7.46
CA PRO A 50 4.41 17.73 8.58
C PRO A 50 5.31 18.90 8.20
N ALA A 51 5.60 19.76 9.17
CA ALA A 51 6.46 20.94 8.96
C ALA A 51 7.89 20.57 8.51
N ARG A 52 8.31 19.33 8.80
CA ARG A 52 9.61 18.79 8.41
C ARG A 52 9.45 17.36 7.92
N ILE A 53 10.12 17.05 6.81
CA ILE A 53 10.27 15.70 6.27
C ILE A 53 11.72 15.29 6.41
N ASP A 54 11.97 14.18 7.06
CA ASP A 54 13.31 13.64 7.23
C ASP A 54 13.84 13.10 5.90
N LYS A 55 15.14 13.21 5.71
CA LYS A 55 15.83 12.69 4.53
C LYS A 55 16.86 11.67 4.98
N LEU A 56 16.63 10.41 4.62
CA LEU A 56 17.49 9.29 5.00
C LEU A 56 18.12 8.66 3.75
N GLU A 57 19.39 8.29 3.88
CA GLU A 57 20.09 7.53 2.83
C GLU A 57 19.61 6.07 2.81
N ALA A 58 19.72 5.42 1.65
CA ALA A 58 19.33 4.02 1.47
C ALA A 58 19.93 3.08 2.54
N ARG A 59 21.21 3.29 2.86
CA ARG A 59 21.93 2.51 3.87
C ARG A 59 21.37 2.70 5.28
N GLU A 60 20.98 3.92 5.63
CA GLU A 60 20.37 4.21 6.94
C GLU A 60 19.03 3.50 7.07
N LEU A 61 18.19 3.54 6.03
CA LEU A 61 16.91 2.84 5.99
C LEU A 61 17.08 1.32 6.12
N ALA A 62 18.06 0.74 5.40
CA ALA A 62 18.36 -0.68 5.50
C ALA A 62 18.86 -1.07 6.92
N GLN A 63 19.65 -0.21 7.57
CA GLN A 63 20.11 -0.44 8.95
C GLN A 63 18.96 -0.37 9.97
N LEU A 64 18.02 0.58 9.81
CA LEU A 64 16.83 0.66 10.64
C LEU A 64 15.97 -0.60 10.50
N ALA A 65 15.75 -1.05 9.27
CA ALA A 65 15.01 -2.28 8.99
C ALA A 65 15.71 -3.51 9.58
N LEU A 66 17.01 -3.65 9.38
CA LEU A 66 17.80 -4.77 9.90
C LEU A 66 17.74 -4.86 11.42
N LYS A 67 17.78 -3.71 12.11
CA LYS A 67 17.69 -3.66 13.59
C LYS A 67 16.34 -4.14 14.12
N ALA A 68 15.28 -4.02 13.33
CA ALA A 68 13.94 -4.46 13.70
C ALA A 68 13.72 -5.96 13.47
N GLU A 69 14.62 -6.64 12.75
CA GLU A 69 14.57 -8.07 12.43
C GLU A 69 13.22 -8.55 11.85
N PRO A 70 12.65 -7.86 10.85
CA PRO A 70 11.37 -8.21 10.27
C PRO A 70 11.50 -9.41 9.32
N GLU A 71 10.39 -10.10 9.03
CA GLU A 71 10.33 -11.10 7.95
C GLU A 71 10.36 -10.44 6.57
N ILE A 72 9.81 -9.22 6.43
CA ILE A 72 9.73 -8.47 5.18
C ILE A 72 9.92 -6.97 5.42
N VAL A 73 10.46 -6.28 4.42
CA VAL A 73 10.46 -4.80 4.39
C VAL A 73 9.46 -4.32 3.36
N VAL A 74 8.51 -3.49 3.77
CA VAL A 74 7.48 -2.93 2.90
C VAL A 74 7.79 -1.47 2.61
N VAL A 75 8.18 -1.19 1.37
CA VAL A 75 8.33 0.18 0.87
C VAL A 75 6.98 0.64 0.33
N THR A 76 6.47 1.69 0.92
CA THR A 76 5.17 2.27 0.62
C THR A 76 5.26 3.80 0.70
N GLY A 77 4.16 4.48 0.88
CA GLY A 77 4.24 5.92 1.13
C GLY A 77 2.98 6.66 0.76
N GLY A 78 3.18 7.86 0.23
CA GLY A 78 2.27 8.46 -0.72
C GLY A 78 2.28 7.60 -1.97
N GLU A 79 3.25 7.83 -2.86
CA GLU A 79 3.51 6.94 -4.00
C GLU A 79 5.02 6.70 -4.15
N PRO A 80 5.54 5.54 -3.77
CA PRO A 80 6.97 5.31 -3.71
C PRO A 80 7.67 5.34 -5.08
N VAL A 81 6.99 4.96 -6.16
CA VAL A 81 7.60 4.91 -7.51
C VAL A 81 7.83 6.29 -8.14
N VAL A 82 7.50 7.38 -7.46
CA VAL A 82 7.93 8.71 -7.90
C VAL A 82 9.42 8.96 -7.60
N HIS A 83 10.01 8.11 -6.77
CA HIS A 83 11.43 8.12 -6.44
C HIS A 83 12.16 6.99 -7.18
N ASN A 84 13.46 7.20 -7.47
CA ASN A 84 14.30 6.10 -7.92
C ASN A 84 14.70 5.24 -6.70
N LEU A 85 14.19 4.01 -6.66
CA LEU A 85 14.33 3.09 -5.53
C LEU A 85 15.48 2.09 -5.68
N GLU A 86 16.27 2.18 -6.75
CA GLU A 86 17.37 1.26 -7.05
C GLU A 86 18.37 1.16 -5.90
N SER A 87 18.84 2.31 -5.39
CA SER A 87 19.79 2.33 -4.28
C SER A 87 19.22 1.71 -3.01
N LEU A 88 17.92 1.93 -2.74
CA LEU A 88 17.25 1.38 -1.56
C LEU A 88 17.15 -0.15 -1.67
N THR A 89 16.71 -0.66 -2.83
CA THR A 89 16.58 -2.11 -3.02
C THR A 89 17.93 -2.82 -2.99
N ILE A 90 19.00 -2.19 -3.47
CA ILE A 90 20.38 -2.71 -3.36
C ILE A 90 20.80 -2.84 -1.90
N GLU A 91 20.59 -1.81 -1.07
CA GLU A 91 21.01 -1.85 0.34
C GLU A 91 20.16 -2.84 1.17
N LEU A 92 18.85 -2.92 0.91
CA LEU A 92 17.98 -3.93 1.53
C LEU A 92 18.39 -5.37 1.12
N GLY A 93 18.70 -5.57 -0.16
CA GLY A 93 19.18 -6.86 -0.66
C GLY A 93 20.55 -7.28 -0.06
N ARG A 94 21.48 -6.33 0.09
CA ARG A 94 22.76 -6.56 0.80
C ARG A 94 22.56 -6.95 2.26
N ALA A 95 21.52 -6.41 2.90
CA ALA A 95 21.14 -6.76 4.26
C ALA A 95 20.39 -8.11 4.36
N GLY A 96 20.11 -8.78 3.23
CA GLY A 96 19.35 -10.03 3.20
C GLY A 96 17.86 -9.88 3.51
N LEU A 97 17.31 -8.67 3.38
CA LEU A 97 15.92 -8.35 3.71
C LEU A 97 15.02 -8.49 2.47
N PRO A 98 13.92 -9.26 2.53
CA PRO A 98 12.94 -9.34 1.44
C PRO A 98 12.27 -7.99 1.20
N ARG A 99 12.22 -7.58 -0.08
CA ARG A 99 11.80 -6.23 -0.54
C ARG A 99 10.42 -6.28 -1.15
N HIS A 100 9.43 -5.77 -0.41
CA HIS A 100 8.06 -5.64 -0.86
C HIS A 100 7.75 -4.20 -1.24
N LEU A 101 7.01 -4.01 -2.32
CA LEU A 101 6.56 -2.70 -2.79
C LEU A 101 5.03 -2.65 -2.76
N GLU A 102 4.48 -1.59 -2.17
CA GLU A 102 3.09 -1.20 -2.35
C GLU A 102 3.01 0.09 -3.18
N THR A 103 2.33 0.04 -4.32
CA THR A 103 2.27 1.16 -5.27
C THR A 103 0.94 1.23 -6.00
N SER A 104 0.55 2.42 -6.47
CA SER A 104 -0.52 2.58 -7.46
C SER A 104 -0.06 2.25 -8.88
N GLY A 105 1.26 2.14 -9.10
CA GLY A 105 1.84 1.86 -10.41
C GLY A 105 1.82 3.00 -11.41
N CYS A 106 1.64 4.24 -10.94
CA CYS A 106 1.52 5.42 -11.82
C CYS A 106 2.79 5.77 -12.61
N ARG A 107 3.92 5.11 -12.31
CA ARG A 107 5.20 5.25 -13.03
C ARG A 107 5.90 3.90 -13.09
N GLU A 108 6.92 3.80 -13.96
CA GLU A 108 7.79 2.63 -14.08
C GLU A 108 8.48 2.30 -12.74
N LEU A 109 8.66 1.01 -12.49
CA LEU A 109 9.40 0.56 -11.31
C LEU A 109 10.90 0.78 -11.52
N SER A 110 11.58 1.13 -10.43
CA SER A 110 13.03 1.12 -10.32
C SER A 110 13.48 0.17 -9.21
N GLY A 111 14.66 -0.42 -9.37
CA GLY A 111 15.20 -1.39 -8.43
C GLY A 111 14.59 -2.79 -8.55
N GLU A 112 15.02 -3.68 -7.66
CA GLU A 112 14.62 -5.10 -7.65
C GLU A 112 13.68 -5.37 -6.49
N TRP A 113 12.59 -6.08 -6.77
CA TRP A 113 11.53 -6.36 -5.82
C TRP A 113 11.25 -7.85 -5.74
N ASP A 114 11.13 -8.39 -4.54
CA ASP A 114 10.74 -9.77 -4.29
C ASP A 114 9.22 -9.94 -4.38
N TRP A 115 8.48 -8.86 -4.03
CA TRP A 115 7.01 -8.81 -4.13
C TRP A 115 6.53 -7.41 -4.50
N VAL A 116 5.55 -7.33 -5.40
CA VAL A 116 4.89 -6.08 -5.80
C VAL A 116 3.38 -6.23 -5.62
N THR A 117 2.82 -5.46 -4.70
CA THR A 117 1.37 -5.28 -4.51
C THR A 117 0.95 -4.03 -5.28
N LEU A 118 0.19 -4.21 -6.34
CA LEU A 118 -0.34 -3.12 -7.15
C LEU A 118 -1.76 -2.74 -6.69
N SER A 119 -1.91 -1.52 -6.22
CA SER A 119 -3.20 -0.95 -5.83
C SER A 119 -3.62 0.13 -6.84
N PRO A 120 -4.26 -0.24 -7.95
CA PRO A 120 -4.57 0.69 -9.03
C PRO A 120 -5.52 1.80 -8.56
N LYS A 121 -5.37 2.99 -9.15
CA LYS A 121 -6.17 4.17 -8.81
C LYS A 121 -6.78 4.79 -10.08
N ARG A 122 -8.01 5.24 -9.99
CA ARG A 122 -8.72 5.89 -11.11
C ARG A 122 -8.09 7.22 -11.50
N GLU A 123 -7.61 7.94 -10.50
CA GLU A 123 -6.98 9.26 -10.64
C GLU A 123 -5.67 9.20 -11.43
N SER A 124 -5.03 8.03 -11.43
CA SER A 124 -3.79 7.78 -12.18
C SER A 124 -3.65 6.29 -12.44
N LEU A 125 -4.05 5.85 -13.64
CA LEU A 125 -3.99 4.45 -14.01
C LEU A 125 -2.54 3.93 -14.02
N PRO A 126 -2.32 2.67 -13.62
CA PRO A 126 -1.00 2.07 -13.63
C PRO A 126 -0.45 1.91 -15.05
N VAL A 127 0.87 2.02 -15.18
CA VAL A 127 1.54 1.77 -16.46
C VAL A 127 1.58 0.26 -16.76
N PRO A 128 1.56 -0.16 -18.05
CA PRO A 128 1.47 -1.58 -18.44
C PRO A 128 2.55 -2.48 -17.83
N SER A 129 3.80 -2.02 -17.79
CA SER A 129 4.91 -2.78 -17.22
C SER A 129 4.73 -3.14 -15.75
N VAL A 130 4.07 -2.28 -14.96
CA VAL A 130 3.78 -2.54 -13.55
C VAL A 130 2.62 -3.51 -13.40
N LEU A 131 1.61 -3.45 -14.27
CA LEU A 131 0.54 -4.44 -14.34
C LEU A 131 1.10 -5.85 -14.62
N GLU A 132 2.07 -5.96 -15.53
CA GLU A 132 2.75 -7.22 -15.84
C GLU A 132 3.62 -7.71 -14.68
N ARG A 133 4.30 -6.79 -13.97
CA ARG A 133 5.24 -7.14 -12.89
C ARG A 133 4.58 -7.45 -11.56
N ALA A 134 3.38 -6.95 -11.32
CA ALA A 134 2.67 -7.14 -10.05
C ALA A 134 2.54 -8.63 -9.68
N ASN A 135 2.69 -8.93 -8.39
CA ASN A 135 2.48 -10.28 -7.85
C ASN A 135 1.05 -10.46 -7.35
N GLU A 136 0.40 -9.36 -6.96
CA GLU A 136 -1.01 -9.32 -6.57
C GLU A 136 -1.60 -7.94 -6.86
N PHE A 137 -2.92 -7.89 -6.89
CA PHE A 137 -3.69 -6.65 -7.05
C PHE A 137 -4.52 -6.39 -5.80
N LYS A 138 -4.54 -5.13 -5.35
CA LYS A 138 -5.36 -4.65 -4.25
C LYS A 138 -6.34 -3.59 -4.76
N VAL A 139 -7.57 -3.98 -4.99
CA VAL A 139 -8.64 -3.12 -5.50
C VAL A 139 -9.43 -2.56 -4.33
N ILE A 140 -9.56 -1.25 -4.28
CA ILE A 140 -10.40 -0.57 -3.28
C ILE A 140 -11.80 -0.43 -3.82
N VAL A 141 -12.77 -0.95 -3.06
CA VAL A 141 -14.19 -0.93 -3.36
C VAL A 141 -14.84 0.16 -2.51
N ASP A 142 -15.15 1.28 -3.14
CA ASP A 142 -15.74 2.45 -2.50
C ASP A 142 -17.27 2.50 -2.66
N ASN A 143 -17.78 1.96 -3.77
CA ASN A 143 -19.19 1.87 -4.08
C ASN A 143 -19.44 0.85 -5.21
N GLY A 144 -20.73 0.69 -5.62
CA GLY A 144 -21.18 -0.35 -6.52
C GLY A 144 -20.59 -0.41 -7.91
N GLY A 145 -20.08 0.68 -8.45
CA GLY A 145 -19.52 0.70 -9.80
C GLY A 145 -18.07 0.25 -9.88
N ALA A 146 -17.34 0.31 -8.77
CA ALA A 146 -15.89 0.08 -8.75
C ALA A 146 -15.48 -1.34 -9.18
N LEU A 147 -16.25 -2.35 -8.77
CA LEU A 147 -15.91 -3.76 -9.05
C LEU A 147 -15.89 -4.08 -10.52
N ASP A 148 -16.97 -3.75 -11.25
CA ASP A 148 -17.10 -4.10 -12.67
C ASP A 148 -16.07 -3.34 -13.52
N GLU A 149 -15.79 -2.08 -13.19
CA GLU A 149 -14.79 -1.28 -13.88
C GLU A 149 -13.37 -1.85 -13.70
N TRP A 150 -12.99 -2.18 -12.46
CA TRP A 150 -11.66 -2.75 -12.19
C TRP A 150 -11.51 -4.16 -12.76
N VAL A 151 -12.55 -4.97 -12.72
CA VAL A 151 -12.54 -6.29 -13.36
C VAL A 151 -12.35 -6.18 -14.86
N ALA A 152 -13.05 -5.25 -15.52
CA ALA A 152 -12.89 -5.00 -16.94
C ALA A 152 -11.47 -4.50 -17.25
N PHE A 153 -10.95 -3.56 -16.47
CA PHE A 153 -9.59 -3.02 -16.64
C PHE A 153 -8.50 -4.09 -16.46
N LEU A 154 -8.63 -4.91 -15.42
CA LEU A 154 -7.62 -5.93 -15.10
C LEU A 154 -7.75 -7.20 -15.95
N SER A 155 -8.82 -7.39 -16.70
CA SER A 155 -9.09 -8.63 -17.44
C SER A 155 -8.00 -9.05 -18.42
N GLY A 156 -7.23 -8.09 -18.95
CA GLY A 156 -6.09 -8.36 -19.84
C GLY A 156 -4.79 -8.72 -19.13
N TYR A 157 -4.73 -8.60 -17.81
CA TYR A 157 -3.52 -8.76 -17.00
C TYR A 157 -3.65 -9.82 -15.91
N THR A 158 -4.85 -10.35 -15.70
CA THR A 158 -5.11 -11.35 -14.69
C THR A 158 -4.97 -12.73 -15.25
N ASP A 159 -3.95 -13.41 -14.81
CA ASP A 159 -3.79 -14.85 -14.84
C ASP A 159 -4.33 -15.46 -13.53
N GLU A 160 -3.50 -16.16 -12.77
CA GLU A 160 -3.87 -16.72 -11.45
C GLU A 160 -3.49 -15.79 -10.28
N ARG A 161 -2.95 -14.60 -10.55
CA ARG A 161 -2.51 -13.66 -9.50
C ARG A 161 -3.70 -13.18 -8.68
N PRO A 162 -3.61 -13.19 -7.35
CA PRO A 162 -4.73 -12.83 -6.49
C PRO A 162 -5.14 -11.36 -6.67
N ILE A 163 -6.46 -11.14 -6.71
CA ILE A 163 -7.10 -9.82 -6.73
C ILE A 163 -7.88 -9.68 -5.43
N TRP A 164 -7.34 -8.87 -4.52
CA TRP A 164 -7.95 -8.57 -3.23
C TRP A 164 -8.95 -7.42 -3.37
N LEU A 165 -10.19 -7.65 -2.98
CA LEU A 165 -11.26 -6.66 -3.00
C LEU A 165 -11.42 -6.13 -1.58
N ASN A 166 -10.80 -4.98 -1.30
CA ASN A 166 -10.83 -4.34 0.01
C ASN A 166 -11.94 -3.28 0.03
N PRO A 167 -12.85 -3.27 1.01
CA PRO A 167 -13.73 -2.13 1.18
C PRO A 167 -12.87 -0.87 1.45
N GLU A 168 -13.25 0.25 0.86
CA GLU A 168 -12.70 1.55 1.26
C GLU A 168 -12.97 1.71 2.77
N TRP A 169 -11.98 2.19 3.54
CA TRP A 169 -12.04 2.06 5.00
C TRP A 169 -13.25 2.73 5.64
N SER A 170 -13.70 3.89 5.17
CA SER A 170 -14.91 4.52 5.69
C SER A 170 -16.19 3.72 5.41
N GLN A 171 -16.11 2.73 4.52
CA GLN A 171 -17.20 1.83 4.13
C GLN A 171 -17.05 0.41 4.73
N HIS A 172 -15.98 0.15 5.50
CA HIS A 172 -15.61 -1.19 5.97
C HIS A 172 -16.69 -1.92 6.80
N SER A 173 -17.65 -1.19 7.36
CA SER A 173 -18.78 -1.73 8.12
C SER A 173 -20.12 -1.59 7.40
N LYS A 174 -20.15 -1.02 6.19
CA LYS A 174 -21.41 -0.87 5.44
C LYS A 174 -21.83 -2.18 4.78
N ALA A 175 -22.99 -2.67 5.18
CA ALA A 175 -23.54 -3.95 4.71
C ALA A 175 -23.59 -4.05 3.19
N ASP A 176 -23.95 -3.00 2.47
CA ASP A 176 -24.07 -2.99 1.02
C ASP A 176 -22.72 -3.24 0.33
N VAL A 177 -21.64 -2.61 0.78
CA VAL A 177 -20.29 -2.80 0.23
C VAL A 177 -19.77 -4.20 0.55
N LEU A 178 -19.96 -4.66 1.80
CA LEU A 178 -19.53 -5.99 2.22
C LEU A 178 -20.30 -7.10 1.48
N ASN A 179 -21.62 -6.95 1.33
CA ASN A 179 -22.44 -7.88 0.56
C ASN A 179 -22.02 -7.93 -0.92
N GLN A 180 -21.73 -6.78 -1.51
CA GLN A 180 -21.28 -6.68 -2.89
C GLN A 180 -19.98 -7.46 -3.13
N ILE A 181 -18.96 -7.25 -2.27
CA ILE A 181 -17.72 -8.01 -2.32
C ILE A 181 -18.00 -9.51 -2.12
N THR A 182 -18.79 -9.84 -1.11
CA THR A 182 -19.13 -11.24 -0.77
C THR A 182 -19.78 -11.96 -1.94
N GLU A 183 -20.84 -11.39 -2.50
CA GLU A 183 -21.57 -12.02 -3.62
C GLU A 183 -20.73 -12.04 -4.90
N PHE A 184 -19.88 -11.05 -5.10
CA PHE A 184 -18.95 -11.04 -6.23
C PHE A 184 -17.94 -12.20 -6.12
N VAL A 185 -17.28 -12.36 -4.96
CA VAL A 185 -16.29 -13.43 -4.73
C VAL A 185 -16.95 -14.81 -4.81
N LYS A 186 -18.12 -14.99 -4.21
CA LYS A 186 -18.88 -16.26 -4.31
C LYS A 186 -19.21 -16.64 -5.76
N ARG A 187 -19.59 -15.67 -6.57
CA ARG A 187 -19.99 -15.90 -7.96
C ARG A 187 -18.81 -16.14 -8.91
N ARG A 188 -17.70 -15.42 -8.70
CA ARG A 188 -16.54 -15.42 -9.62
C ARG A 188 -15.44 -16.39 -9.19
N GLY A 189 -15.25 -16.58 -7.88
CA GLY A 189 -14.15 -17.39 -7.37
C GLY A 189 -12.77 -16.82 -7.69
N SER A 190 -11.76 -17.70 -7.82
CA SER A 190 -10.40 -17.31 -8.21
C SER A 190 -10.40 -16.53 -9.54
N PRO A 191 -9.53 -15.50 -9.67
CA PRO A 191 -8.48 -15.05 -8.73
C PRO A 191 -8.96 -14.06 -7.65
N PHE A 192 -10.27 -13.77 -7.58
CA PHE A 192 -10.84 -12.77 -6.67
C PHE A 192 -10.91 -13.29 -5.23
N ARG A 193 -10.54 -12.44 -4.29
CA ARG A 193 -10.54 -12.70 -2.85
C ARG A 193 -11.12 -11.52 -2.09
N ALA A 194 -11.93 -11.79 -1.06
CA ALA A 194 -12.33 -10.74 -0.13
C ALA A 194 -11.10 -10.30 0.68
N GLY A 195 -10.84 -9.01 0.67
CA GLY A 195 -9.72 -8.40 1.37
C GLY A 195 -10.15 -7.64 2.62
N ILE A 196 -9.20 -7.32 3.46
CA ILE A 196 -9.40 -6.60 4.72
C ILE A 196 -8.14 -5.80 5.06
N GLN A 197 -8.30 -4.65 5.74
CA GLN A 197 -7.22 -3.92 6.39
C GLN A 197 -7.17 -4.34 7.88
N ALA A 198 -6.65 -5.53 8.15
CA ALA A 198 -6.67 -6.11 9.49
C ALA A 198 -5.91 -5.29 10.52
N HIS A 199 -4.81 -4.63 10.12
CA HIS A 199 -4.02 -3.76 10.99
C HIS A 199 -4.85 -2.63 11.63
N LYS A 200 -5.88 -2.13 10.96
CA LYS A 200 -6.76 -1.07 11.50
C LYS A 200 -7.66 -1.55 12.61
N PHE A 201 -8.11 -2.81 12.58
CA PHE A 201 -8.88 -3.41 13.69
C PHE A 201 -8.01 -3.63 14.93
N TYR A 202 -6.73 -3.93 14.75
CA TYR A 202 -5.76 -4.09 15.84
C TYR A 202 -5.11 -2.76 16.24
N GLN A 203 -5.34 -1.69 15.50
CA GLN A 203 -4.63 -0.40 15.64
C GLN A 203 -3.09 -0.57 15.59
N ALA A 204 -2.62 -1.55 14.82
CA ALA A 204 -1.23 -1.98 14.81
C ALA A 204 -0.28 -0.92 14.22
N ASP A 205 -0.79 -0.08 13.32
CA ASP A 205 -0.09 1.03 12.68
C ASP A 205 0.16 2.22 13.61
N ILE A 206 -0.51 2.30 14.76
CA ILE A 206 -0.33 3.37 15.74
C ILE A 206 0.32 2.91 17.05
N LEU A 207 0.64 1.62 17.19
CA LEU A 207 1.28 1.06 18.39
C LEU A 207 2.79 1.22 18.39
N ASP A 208 3.43 1.35 17.25
CA ASP A 208 4.86 1.63 17.16
C ASP A 208 5.11 3.13 17.35
N THR A 209 6.11 3.48 18.14
CA THR A 209 6.49 4.88 18.41
C THR A 209 7.03 5.63 17.19
N GLY A 210 7.45 4.91 16.15
CA GLY A 210 7.90 5.47 14.89
C GLY A 210 6.76 5.78 13.91
N SER A 211 5.53 5.30 14.22
CA SER A 211 4.36 5.50 13.37
C SER A 211 3.75 6.88 13.58
N ALA A 212 3.36 7.52 12.49
CA ALA A 212 2.59 8.75 12.51
C ALA A 212 1.09 8.43 12.58
N ALA A 213 0.32 9.23 13.30
CA ALA A 213 -1.13 9.08 13.33
C ALA A 213 -1.73 9.19 11.92
N PRO A 214 -2.64 8.31 11.52
CA PRO A 214 -3.30 8.35 10.22
C PRO A 214 -3.94 9.72 9.93
N LYS A 215 -3.86 10.17 8.71
CA LYS A 215 -4.46 11.42 8.22
C LYS A 215 -5.39 11.09 7.04
N PRO A 216 -6.56 10.50 7.29
CA PRO A 216 -7.48 10.11 6.23
C PRO A 216 -8.21 11.32 5.65
N LEU A 217 -8.43 11.30 4.33
CA LEU A 217 -9.40 12.17 3.66
C LEU A 217 -10.76 11.47 3.62
N GLY A 218 -11.83 12.25 3.82
CA GLY A 218 -13.21 11.76 3.72
C GLY A 218 -13.66 10.79 4.82
N GLY A 219 -12.79 10.43 5.75
CA GLY A 219 -13.12 9.59 6.89
C GLY A 219 -13.69 10.36 8.08
N ASN A 220 -13.99 9.66 9.16
CA ASN A 220 -14.36 10.26 10.44
C ASN A 220 -13.12 10.38 11.35
N PRO A 221 -12.58 11.60 11.59
CA PRO A 221 -11.39 11.77 12.40
C PRO A 221 -11.51 11.26 13.84
N LYS A 222 -12.75 11.14 14.36
CA LYS A 222 -13.01 10.62 15.72
C LYS A 222 -12.83 9.10 15.79
N LEU A 223 -12.85 8.42 14.65
CA LEU A 223 -12.67 6.98 14.55
C LEU A 223 -11.28 6.59 14.01
N GLY A 224 -10.38 7.57 13.82
CA GLY A 224 -9.00 7.34 13.35
C GLY A 224 -8.87 7.15 11.84
N PHE A 225 -9.90 7.49 11.07
CA PHE A 225 -9.91 7.36 9.60
C PHE A 225 -10.84 8.36 8.94
#